data_b9dd9d9738cf38f6ca3cddd8f0606c79
#
_entry.id   b9dd9d9738cf38f6ca3cddd8f0606c79
#
_cell.length_a   1.000
_cell.length_b   1.000
_cell.length_c   1.000
_cell.angle_alpha   90.00
_cell.angle_beta   90.00
_cell.angle_gamma   90.00
#
_symmetry.space_group_name_H-M   'P 1'
#
loop_
_entity.id
_entity.type
_entity.pdbx_description
1 polymer ?
#
loop_
_entity_poly.entity_id
_entity_poly.type
_entity_poly.pdbx_seq_one_letter_code
_entity_poly.pdbx_strand_id
1 'polypeptide(L)'
;MSVDEQQPVKTYTFSTLMKPLTNLVHKLQYILNDKNHRKYINKWLSRWCPNQLIIHQAKSKLAKINIAQLAAILVESVPDGLVYGENATEYQSIYNSWLNLIKMANRSLDIASFYWTLTGSDINVTDPTSKYGEIILEELGKLPLKSVSVRIVSSSMKFPHQFSTDLEILKEKGIHVRKVDFQKLTSGVLHSKQWIVDNKHVYIGSANMDWRALTQVKELGAVIYNCSCLAKDFAKIFEAYWSLGLPNATIPTPWPSSYSTKFNKETPLDVNLNGTAAKTYFSSSPPKMCPKGRTTDLDAILSGINAAKQFLYISVMEYFPTSRFLEHVLYWPPIDDSLRRAAIERHVCIRLLVGYWKHSDKSMLAYLQSLQALRNIKKVHFDVKLFIVPIGKFSNIPYARISHSKYFVTENIAYIGTSNWSFDYFTSTTGVGVIINQTSRAKEEANNTVHHQLKTLFQRDWNSNYSRTLNDFKDPVLCTNNGLK
;
A
#
# COMPACT_ATOMS: atom_id res chain seq x y z
N MET A 1 1.52 70.55 -18.53
CA MET A 1 2.56 69.55 -18.33
C MET A 1 1.98 68.56 -17.35
N SER A 2 1.44 67.51 -17.87
CA SER A 2 0.75 66.43 -17.16
C SER A 2 1.74 65.37 -16.76
N VAL A 3 1.71 64.97 -15.49
CA VAL A 3 2.44 63.82 -14.96
C VAL A 3 1.47 62.63 -14.94
N ASP A 4 1.82 61.58 -15.71
CA ASP A 4 1.08 60.31 -15.74
C ASP A 4 1.29 59.56 -14.41
N GLU A 5 0.18 59.30 -13.72
CA GLU A 5 0.12 58.35 -12.60
C GLU A 5 0.10 56.92 -13.14
N GLN A 6 1.22 56.23 -12.97
CA GLN A 6 1.27 54.73 -13.16
C GLN A 6 0.60 54.06 -11.97
N GLN A 7 -0.51 53.35 -12.25
CA GLN A 7 -1.14 52.43 -11.29
C GLN A 7 -0.23 51.21 -11.00
N PRO A 8 -0.13 50.76 -9.74
CA PRO A 8 0.71 49.62 -9.39
C PRO A 8 0.12 48.30 -9.91
N VAL A 9 0.91 47.53 -10.62
CA VAL A 9 0.61 46.17 -11.06
C VAL A 9 0.46 45.29 -9.82
N LYS A 10 -0.75 44.82 -9.57
CA LYS A 10 -1.02 43.81 -8.50
C LYS A 10 -0.38 42.49 -8.85
N THR A 11 0.71 42.15 -8.19
CA THR A 11 1.31 40.82 -8.21
C THR A 11 0.44 39.85 -7.41
N TYR A 12 -0.28 38.98 -8.10
CA TYR A 12 -1.00 37.88 -7.45
C TYR A 12 -0.03 36.72 -7.22
N THR A 13 0.03 36.22 -5.98
CA THR A 13 0.82 35.05 -5.65
C THR A 13 0.19 33.79 -6.29
N PHE A 14 1.02 32.83 -6.70
CA PHE A 14 0.62 31.59 -7.37
C PHE A 14 -0.50 30.83 -6.61
N SER A 15 -0.55 30.92 -5.27
CA SER A 15 -1.58 30.31 -4.43
C SER A 15 -2.97 30.95 -4.59
N THR A 16 -3.04 32.24 -4.89
CA THR A 16 -4.31 32.96 -5.08
C THR A 16 -4.97 32.68 -6.44
N LEU A 17 -4.17 32.34 -7.45
CA LEU A 17 -4.64 31.93 -8.78
C LEU A 17 -5.10 30.45 -8.83
N MET A 18 -4.59 29.60 -7.94
CA MET A 18 -4.89 28.16 -7.95
C MET A 18 -6.21 27.78 -7.27
N LYS A 19 -6.69 28.55 -6.27
CA LYS A 19 -7.99 28.27 -5.60
C LYS A 19 -9.21 28.30 -6.52
N PRO A 20 -9.36 29.27 -7.46
CA PRO A 20 -10.43 29.25 -8.44
C PRO A 20 -10.30 28.09 -9.45
N LEU A 21 -9.07 27.71 -9.83
CA LEU A 21 -8.80 26.62 -10.78
C LEU A 21 -9.18 25.26 -10.21
N THR A 22 -8.94 25.01 -8.92
CA THR A 22 -9.32 23.75 -8.26
C THR A 22 -10.85 23.56 -8.24
N ASN A 23 -11.60 24.62 -7.94
CA ASN A 23 -13.07 24.59 -7.98
C ASN A 23 -13.61 24.46 -9.41
N LEU A 24 -12.92 25.01 -10.39
CA LEU A 24 -13.28 24.89 -11.81
C LEU A 24 -13.01 23.48 -12.32
N VAL A 25 -11.90 22.86 -11.92
CA VAL A 25 -11.56 21.45 -12.26
C VAL A 25 -12.64 20.50 -11.71
N HIS A 26 -13.13 20.71 -10.49
CA HIS A 26 -14.20 19.90 -9.91
C HIS A 26 -15.54 20.05 -10.68
N LYS A 27 -15.87 21.25 -11.12
CA LYS A 27 -17.07 21.47 -11.95
C LYS A 27 -16.93 20.92 -13.37
N LEU A 28 -15.75 20.98 -13.95
CA LEU A 28 -15.45 20.41 -15.27
C LEU A 28 -15.42 18.89 -15.29
N GLN A 29 -15.09 18.22 -14.17
CA GLN A 29 -15.17 16.76 -14.06
C GLN A 29 -16.59 16.22 -14.25
N TYR A 30 -17.60 16.98 -13.82
CA TYR A 30 -19.01 16.60 -14.03
C TYR A 30 -19.45 16.70 -15.50
N ILE A 31 -18.89 17.65 -16.24
CA ILE A 31 -19.25 17.96 -17.63
C ILE A 31 -18.47 17.11 -18.64
N LEU A 32 -17.28 16.59 -18.27
CA LEU A 32 -16.38 15.79 -19.14
C LEU A 32 -16.85 14.35 -19.39
N ASN A 33 -17.85 13.87 -18.69
CA ASN A 33 -18.42 12.53 -18.93
C ASN A 33 -19.28 12.44 -20.18
N ASP A 34 -19.59 13.56 -20.85
CA ASP A 34 -20.33 13.59 -22.11
C ASP A 34 -19.38 13.81 -23.31
N LYS A 35 -19.39 12.85 -24.25
CA LYS A 35 -18.54 12.89 -25.47
C LYS A 35 -18.76 14.14 -26.32
N ASN A 36 -19.94 14.71 -26.29
CA ASN A 36 -20.32 15.89 -27.10
C ASN A 36 -19.73 17.18 -26.53
N HIS A 37 -19.46 17.27 -25.24
CA HIS A 37 -18.94 18.47 -24.59
C HIS A 37 -17.41 18.62 -24.70
N ARG A 38 -16.64 17.55 -24.99
CA ARG A 38 -15.18 17.59 -25.16
C ARG A 38 -14.70 18.59 -26.22
N LYS A 39 -15.43 18.71 -27.32
CA LYS A 39 -15.07 19.60 -28.43
C LYS A 39 -15.20 21.08 -28.04
N TYR A 40 -16.19 21.42 -27.20
CA TYR A 40 -16.43 22.78 -26.72
C TYR A 40 -15.42 23.19 -25.64
N ILE A 41 -15.04 22.29 -24.76
CA ILE A 41 -14.06 22.55 -23.69
C ILE A 41 -12.67 22.83 -24.26
N ASN A 42 -12.22 22.08 -25.26
CA ASN A 42 -10.94 22.35 -25.91
C ASN A 42 -10.91 23.72 -26.60
N LYS A 43 -12.03 24.16 -27.19
CA LYS A 43 -12.18 25.48 -27.80
C LYS A 43 -12.25 26.60 -26.75
N TRP A 44 -12.81 26.34 -25.58
CA TRP A 44 -12.91 27.27 -24.46
C TRP A 44 -11.56 27.45 -23.76
N LEU A 45 -10.84 26.37 -23.44
CA LEU A 45 -9.52 26.39 -22.80
C LEU A 45 -8.47 27.13 -23.67
N SER A 46 -8.50 26.97 -25.00
CA SER A 46 -7.60 27.69 -25.90
C SER A 46 -7.86 29.20 -25.98
N ARG A 47 -9.06 29.64 -25.61
CA ARG A 47 -9.47 31.06 -25.70
C ARG A 47 -9.18 31.84 -24.42
N TRP A 48 -9.13 31.16 -23.25
CA TRP A 48 -9.03 31.81 -21.93
C TRP A 48 -7.73 31.59 -21.19
N CYS A 49 -6.86 30.71 -21.67
CA CYS A 49 -5.58 30.40 -21.00
C CYS A 49 -4.44 30.41 -22.05
N PRO A 50 -3.78 31.55 -22.29
CA PRO A 50 -2.75 31.69 -23.32
C PRO A 50 -1.44 30.94 -23.01
N ASN A 51 -1.27 30.44 -21.76
CA ASN A 51 -0.06 29.72 -21.39
C ASN A 51 -0.17 28.22 -21.69
N GLN A 52 0.41 27.81 -22.81
CA GLN A 52 0.42 26.42 -23.30
C GLN A 52 0.93 25.40 -22.28
N LEU A 53 1.83 25.79 -21.37
CA LEU A 53 2.39 24.93 -20.34
C LEU A 53 1.33 24.51 -19.30
N ILE A 54 0.48 25.45 -18.88
CA ILE A 54 -0.63 25.20 -17.93
C ILE A 54 -1.68 24.31 -18.59
N ILE A 55 -1.98 24.52 -19.87
CA ILE A 55 -2.91 23.69 -20.63
C ILE A 55 -2.36 22.27 -20.80
N HIS A 56 -1.05 22.13 -21.02
CA HIS A 56 -0.42 20.82 -21.16
C HIS A 56 -0.39 20.06 -19.83
N GLN A 57 -0.08 20.73 -18.72
CA GLN A 57 -0.13 20.15 -17.37
C GLN A 57 -1.56 19.80 -16.93
N ALA A 58 -2.54 20.65 -17.23
CA ALA A 58 -3.96 20.35 -16.96
C ALA A 58 -4.47 19.19 -17.84
N LYS A 59 -4.11 19.13 -19.12
CA LYS A 59 -4.42 18.01 -20.01
C LYS A 59 -3.72 16.74 -19.59
N SER A 60 -2.46 16.80 -19.14
CA SER A 60 -1.73 15.66 -18.59
C SER A 60 -2.35 15.12 -17.29
N LYS A 61 -2.80 15.99 -16.38
CA LYS A 61 -3.53 15.59 -15.17
C LYS A 61 -4.94 15.07 -15.47
N LEU A 62 -5.65 15.65 -16.44
CA LEU A 62 -6.99 15.21 -16.89
C LEU A 62 -6.94 13.91 -17.73
N ALA A 63 -5.91 13.71 -18.53
CA ALA A 63 -5.70 12.47 -19.28
C ALA A 63 -5.39 11.27 -18.36
N LYS A 64 -4.91 11.52 -17.13
CA LYS A 64 -4.62 10.47 -16.14
C LYS A 64 -5.86 9.90 -15.43
N ILE A 65 -7.05 10.47 -15.62
CA ILE A 65 -8.27 9.97 -14.96
C ILE A 65 -9.33 9.62 -16.02
N ASN A 66 -9.01 8.70 -16.91
CA ASN A 66 -10.04 8.02 -17.69
C ASN A 66 -10.54 6.79 -16.89
N ILE A 67 -11.44 7.03 -15.92
CA ILE A 67 -12.02 6.02 -15.01
C ILE A 67 -12.79 4.91 -15.77
N ALA A 68 -13.03 5.07 -17.06
CA ALA A 68 -13.66 4.04 -17.88
C ALA A 68 -12.70 2.90 -18.26
N GLN A 69 -11.39 3.09 -18.14
CA GLN A 69 -10.38 2.10 -18.51
C GLN A 69 -9.92 1.30 -17.28
N LEU A 70 -9.60 0.03 -17.48
CA LEU A 70 -8.97 -0.82 -16.49
C LEU A 70 -7.59 -0.26 -16.13
N ALA A 71 -7.41 0.15 -14.89
CA ALA A 71 -6.18 0.79 -14.44
C ALA A 71 -5.75 0.29 -13.06
N ALA A 72 -4.44 0.13 -12.89
CA ALA A 72 -3.81 -0.07 -11.60
C ALA A 72 -2.90 1.13 -11.29
N ILE A 73 -3.12 1.77 -10.16
CA ILE A 73 -2.31 2.90 -9.70
C ILE A 73 -1.67 2.59 -8.36
N LEU A 74 -0.43 3.02 -8.19
CA LEU A 74 0.21 3.04 -6.89
C LEU A 74 -0.34 4.20 -6.05
N VAL A 75 -0.50 3.95 -4.77
CA VAL A 75 -0.93 4.95 -3.79
C VAL A 75 -0.04 4.87 -2.57
N GLU A 76 0.35 6.00 -2.01
CA GLU A 76 1.26 6.02 -0.87
C GLU A 76 0.84 7.02 0.20
N SER A 77 1.28 6.79 1.44
CA SER A 77 1.33 7.82 2.46
C SER A 77 2.78 8.19 2.71
N VAL A 78 3.08 9.47 2.57
CA VAL A 78 4.37 10.04 2.92
C VAL A 78 4.20 10.73 4.27
N PRO A 79 4.95 10.34 5.31
CA PRO A 79 4.86 10.96 6.62
C PRO A 79 5.09 12.46 6.58
N ASP A 80 4.29 13.22 7.30
CA ASP A 80 4.45 14.67 7.40
C ASP A 80 5.88 15.05 7.77
N GLY A 81 6.42 16.04 7.07
CA GLY A 81 7.80 16.49 7.24
C GLY A 81 8.86 15.67 6.51
N LEU A 82 8.49 14.58 5.80
CA LEU A 82 9.37 13.98 4.79
C LEU A 82 9.25 14.78 3.49
N VAL A 83 10.39 15.28 3.02
CA VAL A 83 10.48 16.03 1.77
C VAL A 83 11.45 15.32 0.84
N TYR A 84 10.98 14.98 -0.33
CA TYR A 84 11.82 14.52 -1.43
C TYR A 84 12.21 15.70 -2.33
N GLY A 85 13.27 15.56 -3.13
CA GLY A 85 13.71 16.63 -4.04
C GLY A 85 12.61 17.06 -5.04
N GLU A 86 12.72 18.28 -5.57
CA GLU A 86 11.70 18.90 -6.45
C GLU A 86 11.27 18.05 -7.66
N ASN A 87 12.17 17.21 -8.16
CA ASN A 87 11.92 16.31 -9.30
C ASN A 87 11.51 14.89 -8.88
N ALA A 88 11.25 14.66 -7.59
CA ALA A 88 10.86 13.34 -7.11
C ALA A 88 9.45 12.97 -7.59
N THR A 89 9.28 11.72 -8.00
CA THR A 89 7.96 11.22 -8.39
C THR A 89 7.06 11.15 -7.17
N GLU A 90 5.89 11.79 -7.26
CA GLU A 90 4.83 11.72 -6.26
C GLU A 90 3.69 10.84 -6.76
N TYR A 91 3.15 10.02 -5.88
CA TYR A 91 1.98 9.19 -6.14
C TYR A 91 0.76 9.73 -5.40
N GLN A 92 -0.42 9.31 -5.84
CA GLN A 92 -1.66 9.70 -5.18
C GLN A 92 -1.65 9.23 -3.71
N SER A 93 -2.09 10.10 -2.78
CA SER A 93 -2.16 9.72 -1.37
C SER A 93 -3.18 8.62 -1.13
N ILE A 94 -2.91 7.74 -0.17
CA ILE A 94 -3.85 6.71 0.29
C ILE A 94 -5.15 7.38 0.79
N TYR A 95 -5.06 8.48 1.51
CA TYR A 95 -6.22 9.25 1.95
C TYR A 95 -7.16 9.63 0.79
N ASN A 96 -6.63 10.30 -0.24
CA ASN A 96 -7.42 10.69 -1.40
C ASN A 96 -7.98 9.48 -2.15
N SER A 97 -7.22 8.38 -2.19
CA SER A 97 -7.64 7.15 -2.86
C SER A 97 -8.79 6.48 -2.13
N TRP A 98 -8.73 6.43 -0.80
CA TRP A 98 -9.85 5.90 0.01
C TRP A 98 -11.09 6.77 -0.11
N LEU A 99 -10.97 8.10 -0.06
CA LEU A 99 -12.10 9.01 -0.31
C LEU A 99 -12.72 8.81 -1.70
N ASN A 100 -11.89 8.62 -2.72
CA ASN A 100 -12.38 8.35 -4.07
C ASN A 100 -13.14 7.02 -4.15
N LEU A 101 -12.62 5.96 -3.51
CA LEU A 101 -13.29 4.67 -3.46
C LEU A 101 -14.62 4.75 -2.71
N ILE A 102 -14.69 5.48 -1.59
CA ILE A 102 -15.94 5.73 -0.86
C ILE A 102 -16.95 6.47 -1.74
N LYS A 103 -16.51 7.52 -2.45
CA LYS A 103 -17.38 8.29 -3.37
C LYS A 103 -17.86 7.47 -4.56
N MET A 104 -17.09 6.48 -5.00
CA MET A 104 -17.43 5.59 -6.11
C MET A 104 -18.35 4.44 -5.71
N ALA A 105 -18.51 4.16 -4.42
CA ALA A 105 -19.39 3.11 -3.93
C ALA A 105 -20.86 3.46 -4.19
N ASN A 106 -21.53 2.63 -5.01
CA ASN A 106 -22.93 2.81 -5.36
C ASN A 106 -23.82 1.65 -4.90
N ARG A 107 -23.23 0.48 -4.61
CA ARG A 107 -23.96 -0.73 -4.18
C ARG A 107 -23.37 -1.34 -2.93
N SER A 108 -22.04 -1.51 -2.90
CA SER A 108 -21.39 -2.21 -1.80
C SER A 108 -19.96 -1.75 -1.57
N LEU A 109 -19.53 -1.83 -0.31
CA LEU A 109 -18.15 -1.66 0.11
C LEU A 109 -17.84 -2.72 1.16
N ASP A 110 -16.86 -3.58 0.85
CA ASP A 110 -16.35 -4.59 1.77
C ASP A 110 -14.93 -4.22 2.21
N ILE A 111 -14.68 -4.19 3.52
CA ILE A 111 -13.38 -3.85 4.11
C ILE A 111 -12.93 -4.98 5.03
N ALA A 112 -11.75 -5.56 4.77
CA ALA A 112 -11.06 -6.39 5.75
C ALA A 112 -9.84 -5.63 6.29
N SER A 113 -9.71 -5.57 7.61
CA SER A 113 -8.69 -4.75 8.28
C SER A 113 -8.22 -5.39 9.58
N PHE A 114 -7.01 -5.00 10.02
CA PHE A 114 -6.44 -5.51 11.25
C PHE A 114 -7.10 -4.84 12.47
N TYR A 115 -6.92 -3.53 12.62
CA TYR A 115 -7.49 -2.73 13.71
C TYR A 115 -7.95 -1.36 13.19
N TRP A 116 -8.66 -0.62 14.04
CA TRP A 116 -9.22 0.68 13.73
C TRP A 116 -8.79 1.70 14.78
N THR A 117 -8.33 2.87 14.35
CA THR A 117 -7.90 4.02 15.15
C THR A 117 -7.93 5.25 14.23
N LEU A 118 -9.13 5.65 13.79
CA LEU A 118 -9.30 6.76 12.85
C LEU A 118 -9.38 8.12 13.52
N THR A 119 -9.52 8.16 14.85
CA THR A 119 -9.58 9.41 15.62
C THR A 119 -8.35 9.57 16.52
N GLY A 120 -7.92 10.81 16.74
CA GLY A 120 -6.80 11.10 17.63
C GLY A 120 -7.12 10.75 19.09
N SER A 121 -8.37 10.89 19.49
CA SER A 121 -8.87 10.56 20.84
C SER A 121 -8.70 9.10 21.21
N ASP A 122 -8.74 8.18 20.24
CA ASP A 122 -8.55 6.74 20.48
C ASP A 122 -7.19 6.38 21.11
N ILE A 123 -6.21 7.27 20.98
CA ILE A 123 -4.86 7.12 21.52
C ILE A 123 -4.42 8.32 22.36
N ASN A 124 -5.37 9.14 22.81
CA ASN A 124 -5.14 10.35 23.61
C ASN A 124 -4.12 11.31 22.98
N VAL A 125 -4.18 11.48 21.65
CA VAL A 125 -3.32 12.41 20.91
C VAL A 125 -4.17 13.48 20.25
N THR A 126 -3.80 14.73 20.47
CA THR A 126 -4.33 15.88 19.74
C THR A 126 -3.30 16.27 18.68
N ASP A 127 -3.56 15.94 17.44
CA ASP A 127 -2.75 16.33 16.29
C ASP A 127 -3.68 16.73 15.14
N PRO A 128 -3.44 17.87 14.46
CA PRO A 128 -4.31 18.32 13.36
C PRO A 128 -4.47 17.31 12.23
N THR A 129 -3.51 16.40 12.07
CA THR A 129 -3.54 15.40 10.99
C THR A 129 -4.43 14.21 11.29
N SER A 130 -4.91 14.02 12.53
CA SER A 130 -5.95 13.02 12.87
C SER A 130 -7.25 13.27 12.11
N LYS A 131 -7.50 14.53 11.72
CA LYS A 131 -8.69 14.91 10.94
C LYS A 131 -8.84 14.13 9.62
N TYR A 132 -7.75 13.66 9.03
CA TYR A 132 -7.83 12.82 7.83
C TYR A 132 -8.51 11.48 8.12
N GLY A 133 -8.23 10.87 9.26
CA GLY A 133 -8.92 9.66 9.72
C GLY A 133 -10.38 9.92 10.07
N GLU A 134 -10.66 11.01 10.79
CA GLU A 134 -12.02 11.42 11.17
C GLU A 134 -12.92 11.62 9.95
N ILE A 135 -12.40 12.24 8.87
CA ILE A 135 -13.13 12.41 7.60
C ILE A 135 -13.42 11.06 6.96
N ILE A 136 -12.46 10.11 6.96
CA ILE A 136 -12.71 8.75 6.43
C ILE A 136 -13.82 8.06 7.24
N LEU A 137 -13.79 8.15 8.57
CA LEU A 137 -14.80 7.57 9.44
C LEU A 137 -16.20 8.17 9.16
N GLU A 138 -16.27 9.49 9.02
CA GLU A 138 -17.49 10.21 8.71
C GLU A 138 -18.07 9.81 7.34
N GLU A 139 -17.24 9.80 6.29
CA GLU A 139 -17.66 9.46 4.92
C GLU A 139 -18.10 7.99 4.79
N LEU A 140 -17.45 7.06 5.49
CA LEU A 140 -17.91 5.68 5.59
C LEU A 140 -19.31 5.60 6.23
N GLY A 141 -19.52 6.33 7.33
CA GLY A 141 -20.80 6.36 8.03
C GLY A 141 -21.95 6.98 7.24
N LYS A 142 -21.68 7.70 6.14
CA LYS A 142 -22.70 8.25 5.24
C LYS A 142 -23.19 7.26 4.17
N LEU A 143 -22.47 6.17 3.93
CA LEU A 143 -22.77 5.23 2.86
C LEU A 143 -24.13 4.52 3.02
N PRO A 144 -24.54 4.05 4.22
CA PRO A 144 -25.86 3.45 4.40
C PRO A 144 -27.01 4.40 4.06
N LEU A 145 -26.86 5.71 4.31
CA LEU A 145 -27.87 6.73 3.94
C LEU A 145 -28.05 6.84 2.42
N LYS A 146 -27.05 6.40 1.64
CA LYS A 146 -27.09 6.32 0.18
C LYS A 146 -27.48 4.93 -0.33
N SER A 147 -28.01 4.07 0.55
CA SER A 147 -28.37 2.68 0.24
C SER A 147 -27.18 1.82 -0.22
N VAL A 148 -25.97 2.17 0.17
CA VAL A 148 -24.77 1.36 -0.07
C VAL A 148 -24.60 0.37 1.07
N SER A 149 -24.55 -0.92 0.74
CA SER A 149 -24.27 -1.98 1.73
C SER A 149 -22.81 -1.97 2.11
N VAL A 150 -22.49 -1.75 3.40
CA VAL A 150 -21.12 -1.75 3.88
C VAL A 150 -20.91 -2.89 4.85
N ARG A 151 -19.87 -3.71 4.60
CA ARG A 151 -19.46 -4.82 5.48
C ARG A 151 -18.00 -4.64 5.89
N ILE A 152 -17.73 -4.79 7.17
CA ILE A 152 -16.39 -4.69 7.74
C ILE A 152 -16.08 -5.97 8.51
N VAL A 153 -14.92 -6.58 8.19
CA VAL A 153 -14.34 -7.65 9.00
C VAL A 153 -13.02 -7.18 9.60
N SER A 154 -12.88 -7.32 10.93
CA SER A 154 -11.71 -6.87 11.67
C SER A 154 -11.22 -7.95 12.63
N SER A 155 -9.97 -7.85 13.07
CA SER A 155 -9.44 -8.73 14.11
C SER A 155 -10.18 -8.49 15.43
N SER A 156 -10.42 -9.57 16.17
CA SER A 156 -10.94 -9.48 17.55
C SER A 156 -9.87 -9.06 18.57
N MET A 157 -8.60 -9.04 18.15
CA MET A 157 -7.48 -8.69 19.02
C MET A 157 -7.65 -7.29 19.60
N LYS A 158 -7.50 -7.19 20.92
CA LYS A 158 -7.48 -5.92 21.64
C LYS A 158 -6.02 -5.52 21.87
N PHE A 159 -5.68 -4.29 21.51
CA PHE A 159 -4.37 -3.74 21.83
C PHE A 159 -4.42 -3.01 23.17
N PRO A 160 -3.41 -3.18 24.03
CA PRO A 160 -3.29 -2.36 25.24
C PRO A 160 -3.29 -0.86 24.85
N HIS A 161 -4.03 -0.06 25.60
CA HIS A 161 -4.11 1.40 25.42
C HIS A 161 -4.76 1.91 24.11
N GLN A 162 -5.47 1.05 23.36
CA GLN A 162 -6.31 1.47 22.23
C GLN A 162 -7.78 1.26 22.58
N PHE A 163 -8.52 2.35 22.71
CA PHE A 163 -9.95 2.37 23.02
C PHE A 163 -10.75 2.91 21.84
N SER A 164 -10.57 2.28 20.65
CA SER A 164 -11.30 2.73 19.47
C SER A 164 -12.79 2.37 19.57
N THR A 165 -13.60 3.37 19.37
CA THR A 165 -15.07 3.27 19.23
C THR A 165 -15.51 3.31 17.77
N ASP A 166 -14.58 3.42 16.83
CA ASP A 166 -14.85 3.59 15.39
C ASP A 166 -15.85 2.57 14.86
N LEU A 167 -15.63 1.27 15.19
CA LEU A 167 -16.49 0.19 14.70
C LEU A 167 -17.88 0.22 15.33
N GLU A 168 -18.00 0.63 16.57
CA GLU A 168 -19.27 0.82 17.26
C GLU A 168 -20.06 1.98 16.65
N ILE A 169 -19.41 3.13 16.39
CA ILE A 169 -20.01 4.28 15.70
C ILE A 169 -20.49 3.88 14.31
N LEU A 170 -19.73 3.08 13.57
CA LEU A 170 -20.12 2.63 12.23
C LEU A 170 -21.30 1.64 12.27
N LYS A 171 -21.38 0.77 13.30
CA LYS A 171 -22.54 -0.12 13.52
C LYS A 171 -23.83 0.66 13.77
N GLU A 172 -23.77 1.69 14.62
CA GLU A 172 -24.91 2.57 14.90
C GLU A 172 -25.43 3.27 13.65
N LYS A 173 -24.53 3.52 12.66
CA LYS A 173 -24.87 4.08 11.35
C LYS A 173 -25.37 3.03 10.34
N GLY A 174 -25.56 1.77 10.75
CA GLY A 174 -26.11 0.70 9.91
C GLY A 174 -25.07 -0.10 9.12
N ILE A 175 -23.79 -0.01 9.46
CA ILE A 175 -22.72 -0.81 8.84
C ILE A 175 -22.63 -2.17 9.52
N HIS A 176 -22.51 -3.23 8.70
CA HIS A 176 -22.36 -4.59 9.22
C HIS A 176 -20.91 -4.87 9.59
N VAL A 177 -20.65 -5.13 10.87
CA VAL A 177 -19.30 -5.39 11.39
C VAL A 177 -19.23 -6.78 11.99
N ARG A 178 -18.19 -7.56 11.62
CA ARG A 178 -17.81 -8.82 12.24
C ARG A 178 -16.37 -8.73 12.76
N LYS A 179 -16.14 -9.32 13.95
CA LYS A 179 -14.79 -9.49 14.51
C LYS A 179 -14.42 -10.97 14.42
N VAL A 180 -13.21 -11.28 13.93
CA VAL A 180 -12.73 -12.66 13.77
C VAL A 180 -11.58 -12.91 14.72
N ASP A 181 -11.66 -14.00 15.46
CA ASP A 181 -10.63 -14.45 16.40
C ASP A 181 -9.66 -15.42 15.70
N PHE A 182 -8.70 -14.88 14.97
CA PHE A 182 -7.66 -15.69 14.35
C PHE A 182 -6.64 -16.24 15.35
N GLN A 183 -6.56 -15.70 16.58
CA GLN A 183 -5.75 -16.30 17.63
C GLN A 183 -6.28 -17.71 17.95
N LYS A 184 -7.60 -17.87 18.03
CA LYS A 184 -8.22 -19.17 18.23
C LYS A 184 -8.16 -20.08 16.99
N LEU A 185 -8.29 -19.53 15.78
CA LEU A 185 -8.37 -20.28 14.53
C LEU A 185 -7.02 -20.76 14.01
N THR A 186 -5.99 -19.91 14.11
CA THR A 186 -4.68 -20.16 13.49
C THR A 186 -3.50 -19.76 14.35
N SER A 187 -3.72 -19.31 15.60
CA SER A 187 -2.71 -18.71 16.48
C SER A 187 -2.08 -17.41 15.92
N GLY A 188 -2.81 -16.70 15.09
CA GLY A 188 -2.41 -15.46 14.45
C GLY A 188 -3.45 -14.35 14.58
N VAL A 189 -3.42 -13.39 13.67
CA VAL A 189 -4.36 -12.26 13.62
C VAL A 189 -4.89 -12.05 12.21
N LEU A 190 -6.01 -11.31 12.06
CA LEU A 190 -6.39 -10.77 10.76
C LEU A 190 -5.51 -9.57 10.45
N HIS A 191 -4.54 -9.74 9.54
CA HIS A 191 -3.58 -8.69 9.19
C HIS A 191 -3.75 -8.16 7.76
N SER A 192 -4.75 -8.62 7.03
CA SER A 192 -5.09 -8.12 5.70
C SER A 192 -5.57 -6.67 5.76
N LYS A 193 -5.34 -5.91 4.69
CA LYS A 193 -5.84 -4.55 4.47
C LYS A 193 -6.34 -4.49 3.04
N GLN A 194 -7.64 -4.74 2.88
CA GLN A 194 -8.28 -4.84 1.57
C GLN A 194 -9.64 -4.16 1.55
N TRP A 195 -9.94 -3.50 0.43
CA TRP A 195 -11.24 -2.93 0.14
C TRP A 195 -11.74 -3.45 -1.20
N ILE A 196 -13.03 -3.70 -1.29
CA ILE A 196 -13.71 -4.12 -2.52
C ILE A 196 -14.94 -3.23 -2.68
N VAL A 197 -14.99 -2.48 -3.77
CA VAL A 197 -16.08 -1.55 -4.07
C VAL A 197 -16.86 -2.08 -5.27
N ASP A 198 -18.18 -2.30 -5.09
CA ASP A 198 -19.13 -2.71 -6.13
C ASP A 198 -18.73 -3.99 -6.90
N ASN A 199 -17.89 -4.86 -6.32
CA ASN A 199 -17.25 -5.98 -7.02
C ASN A 199 -16.54 -5.54 -8.32
N LYS A 200 -15.98 -4.36 -8.33
CA LYS A 200 -15.42 -3.72 -9.53
C LYS A 200 -14.08 -3.03 -9.28
N HIS A 201 -13.89 -2.45 -8.12
CA HIS A 201 -12.66 -1.76 -7.72
C HIS A 201 -12.11 -2.39 -6.47
N VAL A 202 -10.78 -2.44 -6.37
CA VAL A 202 -10.10 -2.99 -5.19
C VAL A 202 -8.99 -2.08 -4.73
N TYR A 203 -8.78 -2.04 -3.42
CA TYR A 203 -7.57 -1.53 -2.79
C TYR A 203 -6.90 -2.65 -2.01
N ILE A 204 -5.60 -2.73 -2.11
CA ILE A 204 -4.71 -3.58 -1.31
C ILE A 204 -3.48 -2.79 -0.93
N GLY A 205 -3.03 -2.90 0.31
CA GLY A 205 -1.83 -2.18 0.73
C GLY A 205 -1.44 -2.43 2.17
N SER A 206 -0.47 -1.66 2.63
CA SER A 206 0.07 -1.79 3.97
C SER A 206 -0.67 -0.98 5.04
N ALA A 207 -1.46 0.04 4.65
CA ALA A 207 -2.10 0.99 5.56
C ALA A 207 -3.22 0.35 6.39
N ASN A 208 -3.12 0.42 7.71
CA ASN A 208 -4.19 0.09 8.63
C ASN A 208 -5.29 1.16 8.61
N MET A 209 -6.47 0.85 9.14
CA MET A 209 -7.55 1.82 9.36
C MET A 209 -7.19 2.72 10.55
N ASP A 210 -6.19 3.57 10.33
CA ASP A 210 -5.51 4.36 11.34
C ASP A 210 -5.14 5.71 10.73
N TRP A 211 -5.48 6.82 11.40
CA TRP A 211 -5.15 8.14 10.93
C TRP A 211 -3.64 8.34 10.75
N ARG A 212 -2.80 7.67 11.57
CA ARG A 212 -1.34 7.70 11.46
C ARG A 212 -0.85 7.07 10.15
N ALA A 213 -1.55 6.04 9.65
CA ALA A 213 -1.26 5.42 8.36
C ALA A 213 -1.52 6.34 7.17
N LEU A 214 -2.28 7.43 7.37
CA LEU A 214 -2.55 8.42 6.32
C LEU A 214 -1.52 9.56 6.30
N THR A 215 -0.89 9.88 7.44
CA THR A 215 -0.09 11.11 7.60
C THR A 215 1.23 10.94 8.34
N GLN A 216 1.44 9.88 9.13
CA GLN A 216 2.57 9.75 10.04
C GLN A 216 3.43 8.50 9.79
N VAL A 217 2.92 7.55 9.03
CA VAL A 217 3.58 6.30 8.68
C VAL A 217 3.76 6.24 7.16
N LYS A 218 4.94 5.79 6.71
CA LYS A 218 5.15 5.58 5.28
C LYS A 218 4.50 4.28 4.85
N GLU A 219 3.49 4.39 4.00
CA GLU A 219 2.68 3.27 3.52
C GLU A 219 2.71 3.18 2.00
N LEU A 220 2.41 1.99 1.47
CA LEU A 220 2.22 1.76 0.05
C LEU A 220 1.01 0.84 -0.18
N GLY A 221 0.25 1.15 -1.21
CA GLY A 221 -0.82 0.31 -1.71
C GLY A 221 -1.00 0.43 -3.21
N ALA A 222 -1.95 -0.34 -3.72
CA ALA A 222 -2.43 -0.24 -5.10
C ALA A 222 -3.95 -0.17 -5.12
N VAL A 223 -4.48 0.65 -6.02
CA VAL A 223 -5.90 0.63 -6.37
C VAL A 223 -6.03 0.12 -7.79
N ILE A 224 -6.86 -0.92 -7.97
CA ILE A 224 -7.18 -1.45 -9.29
C ILE A 224 -8.64 -1.07 -9.60
N TYR A 225 -8.81 -0.26 -10.63
CA TYR A 225 -10.11 0.23 -11.06
C TYR A 225 -10.70 -0.62 -12.19
N ASN A 226 -12.01 -0.78 -12.19
CA ASN A 226 -12.80 -1.37 -13.28
C ASN A 226 -12.44 -2.82 -13.65
N CYS A 227 -11.95 -3.62 -12.72
CA CYS A 227 -11.59 -5.01 -12.93
C CYS A 227 -12.52 -5.97 -12.17
N SER A 228 -13.74 -6.19 -12.69
CA SER A 228 -14.73 -7.02 -12.00
C SER A 228 -14.29 -8.48 -11.82
N CYS A 229 -13.54 -9.06 -12.74
CA CYS A 229 -13.03 -10.43 -12.60
C CYS A 229 -12.09 -10.55 -11.41
N LEU A 230 -11.14 -9.59 -11.29
CA LEU A 230 -10.18 -9.56 -10.19
C LEU A 230 -10.85 -9.20 -8.86
N ALA A 231 -11.78 -8.22 -8.87
CA ALA A 231 -12.53 -7.82 -7.68
C ALA A 231 -13.38 -8.97 -7.12
N LYS A 232 -14.05 -9.75 -7.99
CA LYS A 232 -14.82 -10.93 -7.58
C LYS A 232 -13.92 -12.05 -7.05
N ASP A 233 -12.72 -12.19 -7.59
CA ASP A 233 -11.76 -13.19 -7.04
C ASP A 233 -11.22 -12.74 -5.67
N PHE A 234 -10.96 -11.44 -5.50
CA PHE A 234 -10.53 -10.88 -4.22
C PHE A 234 -11.64 -10.95 -3.16
N ALA A 235 -12.89 -10.79 -3.58
CA ALA A 235 -14.06 -10.92 -2.71
C ALA A 235 -14.16 -12.32 -2.08
N LYS A 236 -13.67 -13.39 -2.71
CA LYS A 236 -13.65 -14.73 -2.11
C LYS A 236 -12.78 -14.81 -0.86
N ILE A 237 -11.68 -14.04 -0.81
CA ILE A 237 -10.84 -13.94 0.37
C ILE A 237 -11.59 -13.18 1.48
N PHE A 238 -12.26 -12.08 1.14
CA PHE A 238 -13.11 -11.36 2.08
C PHE A 238 -14.23 -12.24 2.63
N GLU A 239 -14.94 -12.99 1.77
CA GLU A 239 -16.02 -13.89 2.18
C GLU A 239 -15.53 -14.99 3.13
N ALA A 240 -14.31 -15.50 2.94
CA ALA A 240 -13.71 -16.44 3.88
C ALA A 240 -13.54 -15.79 5.27
N TYR A 241 -13.03 -14.58 5.36
CA TYR A 241 -12.94 -13.86 6.63
C TYR A 241 -14.32 -13.54 7.22
N TRP A 242 -15.26 -13.11 6.35
CA TRP A 242 -16.62 -12.79 6.75
C TRP A 242 -17.37 -13.98 7.34
N SER A 243 -17.22 -15.16 6.75
CA SER A 243 -17.83 -16.40 7.25
C SER A 243 -17.27 -16.83 8.61
N LEU A 244 -15.96 -16.63 8.82
CA LEU A 244 -15.27 -16.94 10.08
C LEU A 244 -15.58 -15.95 11.21
N GLY A 245 -16.23 -14.81 10.91
CA GLY A 245 -16.73 -13.87 11.89
C GLY A 245 -18.10 -14.24 12.51
N LEU A 246 -18.66 -15.39 12.15
CA LEU A 246 -19.85 -15.94 12.78
C LEU A 246 -19.51 -16.59 14.12
N PRO A 247 -20.46 -16.63 15.09
CA PRO A 247 -20.27 -17.36 16.34
C PRO A 247 -19.89 -18.82 16.09
N ASN A 248 -18.88 -19.32 16.81
CA ASN A 248 -18.40 -20.70 16.75
C ASN A 248 -17.93 -21.18 15.35
N ALA A 249 -17.62 -20.26 14.45
CA ALA A 249 -17.10 -20.60 13.13
C ALA A 249 -15.74 -21.31 13.24
N THR A 250 -15.52 -22.26 12.37
CA THR A 250 -14.25 -23.00 12.20
C THR A 250 -13.81 -22.94 10.77
N ILE A 251 -12.51 -23.11 10.53
CA ILE A 251 -11.96 -23.15 9.17
C ILE A 251 -12.40 -24.46 8.51
N PRO A 252 -13.16 -24.42 7.39
CA PRO A 252 -13.58 -25.61 6.68
C PRO A 252 -12.39 -26.39 6.13
N THR A 253 -12.44 -27.71 6.21
CA THR A 253 -11.42 -28.60 5.63
C THR A 253 -12.11 -29.75 4.92
N PRO A 254 -12.20 -29.72 3.56
CA PRO A 254 -11.76 -28.65 2.66
C PRO A 254 -12.70 -27.43 2.64
N TRP A 255 -12.22 -26.29 2.13
CA TRP A 255 -13.07 -25.14 1.83
C TRP A 255 -14.11 -25.47 0.76
N PRO A 256 -15.35 -24.96 0.87
CA PRO A 256 -16.35 -25.09 -0.19
C PRO A 256 -15.85 -24.54 -1.53
N SER A 257 -16.30 -25.14 -2.62
CA SER A 257 -15.86 -24.79 -3.98
C SER A 257 -16.14 -23.32 -4.38
N SER A 258 -17.14 -22.70 -3.75
CA SER A 258 -17.45 -21.27 -3.94
C SER A 258 -16.30 -20.32 -3.57
N TYR A 259 -15.40 -20.74 -2.68
CA TYR A 259 -14.20 -19.98 -2.31
C TYR A 259 -13.00 -20.24 -3.23
N SER A 260 -13.09 -21.30 -4.08
CA SER A 260 -12.00 -21.70 -4.97
C SER A 260 -11.74 -20.65 -6.05
N THR A 261 -10.47 -20.58 -6.52
CA THR A 261 -10.10 -19.71 -7.63
C THR A 261 -9.46 -20.48 -8.77
N LYS A 262 -9.55 -19.90 -9.98
CA LYS A 262 -8.78 -20.33 -11.15
C LYS A 262 -7.57 -19.44 -11.40
N PHE A 263 -7.46 -18.32 -10.67
CA PHE A 263 -6.41 -17.32 -10.85
C PHE A 263 -5.32 -17.51 -9.78
N ASN A 264 -4.17 -17.99 -10.22
CA ASN A 264 -3.03 -18.33 -9.36
C ASN A 264 -1.71 -18.19 -10.13
N LYS A 265 -0.61 -18.60 -9.55
CA LYS A 265 0.71 -18.48 -10.17
C LYS A 265 0.87 -19.29 -11.46
N GLU A 266 0.17 -20.42 -11.59
CA GLU A 266 0.17 -21.28 -12.80
C GLU A 266 -0.77 -20.74 -13.88
N THR A 267 -1.93 -20.26 -13.46
CA THR A 267 -3.00 -19.75 -14.35
C THR A 267 -3.41 -18.34 -13.92
N PRO A 268 -2.53 -17.33 -14.05
CA PRO A 268 -2.88 -15.95 -13.72
C PRO A 268 -3.98 -15.41 -14.63
N LEU A 269 -4.71 -14.42 -14.16
CA LEU A 269 -5.69 -13.69 -14.97
C LEU A 269 -4.97 -12.79 -15.98
N ASP A 270 -5.25 -12.97 -17.26
CA ASP A 270 -4.80 -12.07 -18.34
C ASP A 270 -5.70 -10.83 -18.39
N VAL A 271 -5.10 -9.67 -18.27
CA VAL A 271 -5.77 -8.36 -18.30
C VAL A 271 -4.92 -7.32 -19.02
N ASN A 272 -5.53 -6.21 -19.39
CA ASN A 272 -4.81 -5.03 -19.87
C ASN A 272 -4.81 -3.96 -18.77
N LEU A 273 -3.71 -3.82 -18.04
CA LEU A 273 -3.55 -2.80 -17.00
C LEU A 273 -2.76 -1.61 -17.53
N ASN A 274 -3.33 -0.41 -17.42
CA ASN A 274 -2.68 0.83 -17.88
C ASN A 274 -2.30 0.80 -19.36
N GLY A 275 -3.07 0.12 -20.20
CA GLY A 275 -2.78 -0.04 -21.62
C GLY A 275 -1.78 -1.15 -21.96
N THR A 276 -1.22 -1.85 -20.98
CA THR A 276 -0.22 -2.91 -21.16
C THR A 276 -0.76 -4.25 -20.71
N ALA A 277 -0.47 -5.31 -21.48
CA ALA A 277 -0.82 -6.68 -21.13
C ALA A 277 -0.20 -7.07 -19.78
N ALA A 278 -1.00 -7.66 -18.92
CA ALA A 278 -0.60 -8.09 -17.59
C ALA A 278 -1.16 -9.47 -17.25
N LYS A 279 -0.38 -10.23 -16.48
CA LYS A 279 -0.80 -11.45 -15.81
C LYS A 279 -0.87 -11.15 -14.31
N THR A 280 -2.04 -11.34 -13.70
CA THR A 280 -2.25 -10.95 -12.30
C THR A 280 -3.05 -11.98 -11.52
N TYR A 281 -2.77 -12.09 -10.23
CA TYR A 281 -3.53 -12.90 -9.29
C TYR A 281 -3.33 -12.40 -7.86
N PHE A 282 -4.20 -12.83 -6.94
CA PHE A 282 -4.03 -12.60 -5.51
C PHE A 282 -3.50 -13.86 -4.83
N SER A 283 -2.60 -13.67 -3.86
CA SER A 283 -2.15 -14.66 -2.89
C SER A 283 -2.80 -14.43 -1.53
N SER A 284 -2.75 -15.44 -0.66
CA SER A 284 -3.27 -15.37 0.70
C SER A 284 -2.39 -16.14 1.68
N SER A 285 -2.39 -15.76 2.95
CA SER A 285 -1.79 -16.50 4.08
C SER A 285 -2.80 -16.61 5.23
N PRO A 286 -2.61 -17.55 6.16
CA PRO A 286 -1.75 -18.74 6.10
C PRO A 286 -2.31 -19.81 5.15
N PRO A 287 -1.63 -20.96 4.92
CA PRO A 287 -2.10 -22.03 4.02
C PRO A 287 -3.52 -22.52 4.34
N LYS A 288 -3.92 -22.57 5.61
CA LYS A 288 -5.29 -22.91 6.04
C LYS A 288 -6.35 -21.95 5.48
N MET A 289 -5.96 -20.73 5.11
CA MET A 289 -6.82 -19.71 4.50
C MET A 289 -6.70 -19.66 2.97
N CYS A 290 -6.14 -20.70 2.35
CA CYS A 290 -6.00 -20.83 0.90
C CYS A 290 -6.94 -21.93 0.37
N PRO A 291 -8.17 -21.60 -0.06
CA PRO A 291 -9.04 -22.56 -0.74
C PRO A 291 -8.40 -23.10 -2.02
N LYS A 292 -8.95 -24.18 -2.58
CA LYS A 292 -8.43 -24.82 -3.79
C LYS A 292 -8.14 -23.80 -4.89
N GLY A 293 -6.90 -23.85 -5.41
CA GLY A 293 -6.42 -22.98 -6.49
C GLY A 293 -5.84 -21.63 -6.02
N ARG A 294 -5.95 -21.26 -4.74
CA ARG A 294 -5.33 -20.04 -4.22
C ARG A 294 -3.85 -20.27 -3.93
N THR A 295 -2.97 -19.49 -4.55
CA THR A 295 -1.53 -19.47 -4.23
C THR A 295 -1.31 -18.94 -2.83
N THR A 296 -0.48 -19.61 -2.03
CA THR A 296 -0.07 -19.07 -0.73
C THR A 296 0.77 -17.81 -0.92
N ASP A 297 0.74 -16.91 0.06
CA ASP A 297 1.50 -15.65 -0.04
C ASP A 297 3.02 -15.91 -0.07
N LEU A 298 3.48 -16.91 0.69
CA LEU A 298 4.88 -17.37 0.63
C LEU A 298 5.26 -17.86 -0.77
N ASP A 299 4.45 -18.75 -1.37
CA ASP A 299 4.73 -19.29 -2.71
C ASP A 299 4.75 -18.19 -3.78
N ALA A 300 3.87 -17.19 -3.63
CA ALA A 300 3.84 -16.04 -4.53
C ALA A 300 5.14 -15.22 -4.44
N ILE A 301 5.63 -14.95 -3.22
CA ILE A 301 6.89 -14.24 -2.99
C ILE A 301 8.07 -15.05 -3.54
N LEU A 302 8.17 -16.34 -3.18
CA LEU A 302 9.25 -17.20 -3.65
C LEU A 302 9.25 -17.34 -5.19
N SER A 303 8.08 -17.48 -5.80
CA SER A 303 7.94 -17.51 -7.26
C SER A 303 8.45 -16.21 -7.90
N GLY A 304 8.10 -15.05 -7.34
CA GLY A 304 8.58 -13.74 -7.83
C GLY A 304 10.09 -13.56 -7.68
N ILE A 305 10.67 -13.95 -6.53
CA ILE A 305 12.13 -13.94 -6.31
C ILE A 305 12.83 -14.87 -7.31
N ASN A 306 12.30 -16.08 -7.52
CA ASN A 306 12.89 -17.05 -8.41
C ASN A 306 12.78 -16.68 -9.89
N ALA A 307 11.78 -15.88 -10.27
CA ALA A 307 11.60 -15.37 -11.64
C ALA A 307 12.52 -14.18 -11.96
N ALA A 308 13.09 -13.50 -10.96
CA ALA A 308 14.00 -12.39 -11.15
C ALA A 308 15.29 -12.82 -11.90
N LYS A 309 15.69 -12.05 -12.92
CA LYS A 309 16.87 -12.31 -13.76
C LYS A 309 17.90 -11.19 -13.72
N GLN A 310 17.47 -9.95 -13.54
CA GLN A 310 18.34 -8.78 -13.56
C GLN A 310 18.44 -8.13 -12.18
N PHE A 311 17.32 -7.76 -11.62
CA PHE A 311 17.28 -7.11 -10.31
C PHE A 311 16.09 -7.53 -9.49
N LEU A 312 16.22 -7.37 -8.17
CA LEU A 312 15.16 -7.56 -7.19
C LEU A 312 15.29 -6.45 -6.14
N TYR A 313 14.34 -5.51 -6.11
CA TYR A 313 14.29 -4.44 -5.13
C TYR A 313 13.14 -4.68 -4.18
N ILE A 314 13.44 -4.69 -2.89
CA ILE A 314 12.53 -5.10 -1.81
C ILE A 314 12.41 -3.96 -0.80
N SER A 315 11.20 -3.61 -0.40
CA SER A 315 10.96 -2.73 0.74
C SER A 315 9.98 -3.37 1.70
N VAL A 316 10.43 -3.58 2.93
CA VAL A 316 9.64 -4.22 4.00
C VAL A 316 9.80 -3.47 5.31
N MET A 317 8.78 -3.55 6.19
CA MET A 317 8.86 -2.98 7.52
C MET A 317 9.94 -3.65 8.36
N GLU A 318 9.99 -4.99 8.32
CA GLU A 318 10.93 -5.80 9.08
C GLU A 318 11.28 -7.09 8.31
N TYR A 319 12.42 -7.68 8.64
CA TYR A 319 12.93 -8.89 8.01
C TYR A 319 13.51 -9.83 9.05
N PHE A 320 12.92 -11.03 9.16
CA PHE A 320 13.38 -12.07 10.08
C PHE A 320 13.29 -13.45 9.44
N PRO A 321 14.39 -14.17 9.22
CA PRO A 321 14.37 -15.57 8.85
C PRO A 321 14.07 -16.48 10.06
N THR A 322 13.14 -16.04 10.90
CA THR A 322 12.74 -16.72 12.15
C THR A 322 11.28 -16.45 12.48
N SER A 323 10.75 -17.17 13.48
CA SER A 323 9.53 -16.77 14.17
C SER A 323 9.76 -15.52 15.03
N ARG A 324 8.67 -14.77 15.30
CA ARG A 324 8.67 -13.53 16.10
C ARG A 324 7.80 -13.63 17.33
N PHE A 325 6.72 -14.41 17.26
CA PHE A 325 5.67 -14.45 18.27
C PHE A 325 5.52 -15.82 18.93
N LEU A 326 6.39 -16.77 18.60
CA LEU A 326 6.48 -18.03 19.31
C LEU A 326 7.34 -17.86 20.59
N GLU A 327 7.04 -18.65 21.60
CA GLU A 327 7.81 -18.67 22.86
C GLU A 327 9.28 -19.00 22.62
N HIS A 328 9.55 -19.97 21.71
CA HIS A 328 10.90 -20.29 21.27
C HIS A 328 11.13 -19.82 19.84
N VAL A 329 12.26 -19.16 19.61
CA VAL A 329 12.65 -18.70 18.27
C VAL A 329 12.89 -19.89 17.37
N LEU A 330 12.10 -20.00 16.30
CA LEU A 330 12.25 -21.01 15.25
C LEU A 330 13.00 -20.39 14.06
N TYR A 331 14.07 -21.05 13.62
CA TYR A 331 14.73 -20.69 12.36
C TYR A 331 13.85 -21.07 11.16
N TRP A 332 13.64 -20.12 10.24
CA TRP A 332 12.75 -20.28 9.10
C TRP A 332 13.30 -19.55 7.86
N PRO A 333 14.09 -20.22 7.04
CA PRO A 333 14.88 -19.60 5.98
C PRO A 333 14.24 -19.49 4.59
N PRO A 334 12.99 -19.86 4.25
CA PRO A 334 12.57 -19.99 2.85
C PRO A 334 12.82 -18.74 2.01
N ILE A 335 12.53 -17.54 2.54
CA ILE A 335 12.78 -16.28 1.85
C ILE A 335 14.29 -15.98 1.84
N ASP A 336 15.00 -16.18 2.95
CA ASP A 336 16.44 -15.95 3.08
C ASP A 336 17.23 -16.80 2.07
N ASP A 337 16.93 -18.11 2.00
CA ASP A 337 17.54 -19.02 1.04
C ASP A 337 17.27 -18.60 -0.40
N SER A 338 16.03 -18.20 -0.72
CA SER A 338 15.67 -17.77 -2.05
C SER A 338 16.42 -16.50 -2.49
N LEU A 339 16.61 -15.56 -1.56
CA LEU A 339 17.40 -14.34 -1.79
C LEU A 339 18.88 -14.65 -2.03
N ARG A 340 19.49 -15.51 -1.20
CA ARG A 340 20.87 -15.93 -1.34
C ARG A 340 21.12 -16.65 -2.66
N ARG A 341 20.24 -17.59 -3.04
CA ARG A 341 20.31 -18.27 -4.34
C ARG A 341 20.16 -17.30 -5.51
N ALA A 342 19.23 -16.32 -5.42
CA ALA A 342 19.08 -15.30 -6.45
C ALA A 342 20.37 -14.50 -6.64
N ALA A 343 21.01 -14.08 -5.57
CA ALA A 343 22.23 -13.30 -5.62
C ALA A 343 23.46 -14.12 -6.08
N ILE A 344 23.66 -15.32 -5.51
CA ILE A 344 24.87 -16.12 -5.72
C ILE A 344 24.81 -16.92 -7.01
N GLU A 345 23.72 -17.66 -7.25
CA GLU A 345 23.62 -18.59 -8.37
C GLU A 345 23.19 -17.89 -9.67
N ARG A 346 22.33 -16.85 -9.57
CA ARG A 346 21.77 -16.17 -10.74
C ARG A 346 22.30 -14.75 -10.94
N HIS A 347 23.15 -14.26 -10.04
CA HIS A 347 23.76 -12.92 -10.08
C HIS A 347 22.72 -11.78 -10.17
N VAL A 348 21.53 -11.98 -9.59
CA VAL A 348 20.50 -10.96 -9.51
C VAL A 348 20.98 -9.83 -8.59
N CYS A 349 20.88 -8.59 -9.05
CA CYS A 349 21.20 -7.41 -8.24
C CYS A 349 20.10 -7.17 -7.21
N ILE A 350 20.38 -7.43 -5.93
CA ILE A 350 19.39 -7.31 -4.85
C ILE A 350 19.63 -6.03 -4.04
N ARG A 351 18.56 -5.27 -3.83
CA ARG A 351 18.52 -4.15 -2.90
C ARG A 351 17.39 -4.35 -1.91
N LEU A 352 17.73 -4.38 -0.63
CA LEU A 352 16.78 -4.58 0.47
C LEU A 352 16.70 -3.31 1.32
N LEU A 353 15.55 -2.66 1.34
CA LEU A 353 15.25 -1.47 2.13
C LEU A 353 14.31 -1.87 3.28
N VAL A 354 14.79 -1.76 4.51
CA VAL A 354 14.05 -2.21 5.70
C VAL A 354 13.71 -1.01 6.58
N GLY A 355 12.48 -0.94 7.06
CA GLY A 355 12.08 0.05 8.05
C GLY A 355 12.85 -0.12 9.36
N TYR A 356 13.32 1.01 9.94
CA TYR A 356 13.95 0.99 11.25
C TYR A 356 13.47 2.16 12.10
N TRP A 357 13.07 1.87 13.35
CA TRP A 357 12.52 2.84 14.28
C TRP A 357 12.77 2.45 15.73
N LYS A 358 12.32 3.27 16.70
CA LYS A 358 12.56 3.06 18.13
C LYS A 358 12.07 1.72 18.69
N HIS A 359 11.10 1.08 18.04
CA HIS A 359 10.54 -0.22 18.44
C HIS A 359 11.07 -1.40 17.60
N SER A 360 12.01 -1.15 16.68
CA SER A 360 12.63 -2.25 15.92
C SER A 360 13.38 -3.17 16.87
N ASP A 361 13.20 -4.48 16.68
CA ASP A 361 14.01 -5.46 17.36
C ASP A 361 15.43 -5.44 16.79
N LYS A 362 16.41 -5.21 17.65
CA LYS A 362 17.82 -5.05 17.26
C LYS A 362 18.43 -6.31 16.68
N SER A 363 17.91 -7.50 17.03
CA SER A 363 18.37 -8.78 16.46
C SER A 363 18.20 -8.84 14.94
N MET A 364 17.27 -8.04 14.36
CA MET A 364 17.10 -7.89 12.92
C MET A 364 18.40 -7.48 12.22
N LEU A 365 19.22 -6.64 12.86
CA LEU A 365 20.47 -6.13 12.27
C LEU A 365 21.46 -7.26 11.97
N ALA A 366 21.53 -8.30 12.80
CA ALA A 366 22.41 -9.44 12.55
C ALA A 366 22.05 -10.20 11.27
N TYR A 367 20.76 -10.41 11.02
CA TYR A 367 20.27 -11.04 9.78
C TYR A 367 20.56 -10.17 8.55
N LEU A 368 20.33 -8.87 8.66
CA LEU A 368 20.60 -7.92 7.59
C LEU A 368 22.10 -7.82 7.27
N GLN A 369 22.97 -7.83 8.28
CA GLN A 369 24.43 -7.86 8.12
C GLN A 369 24.88 -9.14 7.42
N SER A 370 24.29 -10.29 7.76
CA SER A 370 24.56 -11.57 7.11
C SER A 370 24.23 -11.55 5.62
N LEU A 371 23.11 -10.93 5.22
CA LEU A 371 22.76 -10.75 3.82
C LEU A 371 23.70 -9.75 3.13
N GLN A 372 24.00 -8.62 3.77
CA GLN A 372 24.92 -7.62 3.20
C GLN A 372 26.33 -8.16 3.00
N ALA A 373 26.80 -9.08 3.86
CA ALA A 373 28.12 -9.70 3.72
C ALA A 373 28.31 -10.45 2.39
N LEU A 374 27.23 -10.87 1.74
CA LEU A 374 27.28 -11.51 0.41
C LEU A 374 27.90 -10.64 -0.67
N ARG A 375 27.86 -9.31 -0.53
CA ARG A 375 28.52 -8.36 -1.46
C ARG A 375 30.04 -8.55 -1.59
N ASN A 376 30.66 -9.22 -0.61
CA ASN A 376 32.09 -9.53 -0.65
C ASN A 376 32.42 -10.72 -1.56
N ILE A 377 31.41 -11.46 -2.04
CA ILE A 377 31.56 -12.56 -2.98
C ILE A 377 31.67 -11.96 -4.40
N LYS A 378 32.64 -12.43 -5.18
CA LYS A 378 32.86 -11.94 -6.56
C LYS A 378 31.58 -12.08 -7.40
N LYS A 379 31.20 -11.02 -8.09
CA LYS A 379 30.01 -10.91 -8.95
C LYS A 379 28.65 -10.94 -8.21
N VAL A 380 28.62 -10.92 -6.88
CA VAL A 380 27.39 -10.82 -6.10
C VAL A 380 27.13 -9.37 -5.75
N HIS A 381 25.90 -8.91 -6.02
CA HIS A 381 25.43 -7.56 -5.72
C HIS A 381 24.24 -7.65 -4.76
N PHE A 382 24.51 -7.48 -3.46
CA PHE A 382 23.49 -7.48 -2.41
C PHE A 382 23.71 -6.27 -1.49
N ASP A 383 22.85 -5.27 -1.58
CA ASP A 383 22.92 -4.07 -0.76
C ASP A 383 21.71 -3.98 0.17
N VAL A 384 21.97 -3.60 1.41
CA VAL A 384 20.94 -3.38 2.44
C VAL A 384 21.01 -1.95 2.95
N LYS A 385 19.86 -1.30 3.06
CA LYS A 385 19.71 -0.01 3.72
C LYS A 385 18.54 -0.04 4.72
N LEU A 386 18.63 0.81 5.72
CA LEU A 386 17.55 1.08 6.68
C LEU A 386 16.85 2.37 6.28
N PHE A 387 15.51 2.33 6.19
CA PHE A 387 14.70 3.54 6.00
C PHE A 387 14.25 4.07 7.34
N ILE A 388 14.71 5.27 7.69
CA ILE A 388 14.46 5.90 8.99
C ILE A 388 13.62 7.15 8.77
N VAL A 389 12.38 7.13 9.30
CA VAL A 389 11.51 8.31 9.30
C VAL A 389 11.89 9.20 10.48
N PRO A 390 12.35 10.46 10.25
CA PRO A 390 12.71 11.36 11.34
C PRO A 390 11.56 11.61 12.30
N ILE A 391 11.80 11.54 13.59
CA ILE A 391 10.77 11.76 14.63
C ILE A 391 10.42 13.25 14.70
N GLY A 392 11.43 14.14 14.77
CA GLY A 392 11.25 15.60 14.86
C GLY A 392 10.23 16.01 15.93
N LYS A 393 9.32 16.90 15.57
CA LYS A 393 8.24 17.39 16.44
C LYS A 393 7.10 16.40 16.71
N PHE A 394 7.12 15.21 16.11
CA PHE A 394 6.06 14.20 16.18
C PHE A 394 6.33 13.12 17.25
N SER A 395 7.18 13.41 18.23
CA SER A 395 7.57 12.47 19.30
C SER A 395 6.41 12.05 20.22
N ASN A 396 5.36 12.88 20.28
CA ASN A 396 4.13 12.65 21.05
C ASN A 396 3.16 11.67 20.37
N ILE A 397 3.37 11.32 19.08
CA ILE A 397 2.51 10.39 18.35
C ILE A 397 3.06 8.97 18.52
N PRO A 398 2.37 8.08 19.28
CA PRO A 398 2.85 6.74 19.54
C PRO A 398 2.72 5.85 18.30
N TYR A 399 3.63 4.87 18.14
CA TYR A 399 3.62 3.89 17.05
C TYR A 399 3.52 4.51 15.64
N ALA A 400 4.18 5.65 15.45
CA ALA A 400 4.32 6.38 14.19
C ALA A 400 5.79 6.43 13.75
N ARG A 401 6.06 7.12 12.65
CA ARG A 401 7.41 7.41 12.15
C ARG A 401 8.19 6.16 11.77
N ILE A 402 7.53 5.30 10.97
CA ILE A 402 8.10 4.05 10.43
C ILE A 402 7.78 3.90 8.94
N SER A 403 8.63 3.21 8.18
CA SER A 403 8.29 2.69 6.86
C SER A 403 7.61 1.33 7.01
N HIS A 404 6.32 1.28 6.65
CA HIS A 404 5.47 0.12 6.87
C HIS A 404 5.11 -0.62 5.57
N SER A 405 5.76 -0.29 4.46
CA SER A 405 5.55 -0.92 3.15
C SER A 405 5.96 -2.40 3.14
N LYS A 406 5.33 -3.22 2.28
CA LYS A 406 5.68 -4.61 2.03
C LYS A 406 5.50 -4.87 0.54
N TYR A 407 6.58 -4.69 -0.22
CA TYR A 407 6.56 -4.93 -1.66
C TYR A 407 7.93 -5.36 -2.17
N PHE A 408 7.93 -5.97 -3.32
CA PHE A 408 9.14 -6.09 -4.14
C PHE A 408 8.84 -5.83 -5.62
N VAL A 409 9.88 -5.52 -6.37
CA VAL A 409 9.82 -5.32 -7.81
C VAL A 409 11.03 -5.95 -8.50
N THR A 410 10.77 -6.59 -9.63
CA THR A 410 11.76 -7.12 -10.55
C THR A 410 11.64 -6.39 -11.91
N GLU A 411 12.37 -6.84 -12.93
CA GLU A 411 12.25 -6.31 -14.30
C GLU A 411 10.85 -6.43 -14.91
N ASN A 412 9.99 -7.35 -14.41
CA ASN A 412 8.66 -7.60 -14.97
C ASN A 412 7.55 -7.71 -13.90
N ILE A 413 7.92 -8.00 -12.66
CA ILE A 413 6.95 -8.36 -11.60
C ILE A 413 6.91 -7.25 -10.55
N ALA A 414 5.70 -6.83 -10.19
CA ALA A 414 5.39 -6.09 -8.98
C ALA A 414 4.61 -6.98 -8.02
N TYR A 415 5.07 -7.09 -6.78
CA TYR A 415 4.34 -7.65 -5.65
C TYR A 415 4.04 -6.55 -4.63
N ILE A 416 2.80 -6.46 -4.19
CA ILE A 416 2.38 -5.58 -3.10
C ILE A 416 1.55 -6.41 -2.13
N GLY A 417 1.97 -6.49 -0.87
CA GLY A 417 1.34 -7.34 0.12
C GLY A 417 1.11 -6.66 1.47
N THR A 418 0.53 -7.44 2.37
CA THR A 418 0.21 -7.00 3.73
C THR A 418 1.07 -7.67 4.80
N SER A 419 1.74 -8.77 4.48
CA SER A 419 2.52 -9.60 5.41
C SER A 419 3.90 -9.02 5.67
N ASN A 420 4.31 -8.88 6.93
CA ASN A 420 5.71 -8.68 7.29
C ASN A 420 6.51 -9.96 6.99
N TRP A 421 7.81 -9.83 6.80
CA TRP A 421 8.63 -10.97 6.37
C TRP A 421 9.24 -11.70 7.57
N SER A 422 8.39 -12.51 8.25
CA SER A 422 8.77 -13.48 9.27
C SER A 422 7.84 -14.70 9.23
N PHE A 423 8.25 -15.80 9.84
CA PHE A 423 7.51 -17.07 9.91
C PHE A 423 6.01 -16.89 10.18
N ASP A 424 5.68 -16.11 11.19
CA ASP A 424 4.33 -16.00 11.74
C ASP A 424 3.32 -15.44 10.74
N TYR A 425 3.79 -14.54 9.85
CA TYR A 425 2.92 -13.92 8.83
C TYR A 425 2.56 -14.85 7.67
N PHE A 426 3.30 -15.94 7.51
CA PHE A 426 3.03 -16.92 6.44
C PHE A 426 2.41 -18.22 6.94
N THR A 427 2.46 -18.49 8.26
CA THR A 427 2.03 -19.77 8.85
C THR A 427 0.78 -19.66 9.72
N SER A 428 0.53 -18.51 10.34
CA SER A 428 -0.56 -18.33 11.30
C SER A 428 -1.39 -17.06 11.08
N THR A 429 -0.75 -15.96 10.68
CA THR A 429 -1.41 -14.67 10.50
C THR A 429 -1.97 -14.51 9.08
N THR A 430 -3.18 -13.96 8.95
CA THR A 430 -3.74 -13.74 7.62
C THR A 430 -3.08 -12.56 6.91
N GLY A 431 -2.81 -12.75 5.65
CA GLY A 431 -2.28 -11.74 4.75
C GLY A 431 -2.77 -11.95 3.34
N VAL A 432 -2.62 -10.92 2.53
CA VAL A 432 -2.93 -10.95 1.10
C VAL A 432 -1.84 -10.25 0.32
N GLY A 433 -1.59 -10.72 -0.90
CA GLY A 433 -0.69 -10.08 -1.85
C GLY A 433 -1.32 -10.00 -3.23
N VAL A 434 -0.95 -8.99 -4.01
CA VAL A 434 -1.23 -8.92 -5.44
C VAL A 434 0.07 -9.05 -6.21
N ILE A 435 0.03 -9.90 -7.22
CA ILE A 435 1.13 -10.11 -8.15
C ILE A 435 0.69 -9.59 -9.51
N ILE A 436 1.49 -8.69 -10.09
CA ILE A 436 1.26 -8.11 -11.40
C ILE A 436 2.54 -8.32 -12.22
N ASN A 437 2.45 -9.15 -13.23
CA ASN A 437 3.52 -9.39 -14.19
C ASN A 437 3.16 -8.72 -15.51
N GLN A 438 3.97 -7.73 -15.92
CA GLN A 438 3.77 -6.97 -17.15
C GLN A 438 5.04 -7.00 -17.98
N THR A 439 4.90 -7.35 -19.25
CA THR A 439 6.00 -7.29 -20.22
C THR A 439 5.61 -6.29 -21.29
N SER A 440 6.25 -5.11 -21.29
CA SER A 440 6.01 -4.11 -22.31
C SER A 440 6.90 -4.39 -23.54
N ARG A 441 6.35 -4.18 -24.75
CA ARG A 441 7.09 -4.31 -26.01
C ARG A 441 7.69 -2.99 -26.49
N ALA A 442 7.10 -1.87 -26.05
CA ALA A 442 7.54 -0.53 -26.43
C ALA A 442 8.04 0.25 -25.20
N LYS A 443 9.04 1.13 -25.41
CA LYS A 443 9.67 1.93 -24.36
C LYS A 443 8.69 2.91 -23.70
N GLU A 444 7.73 3.45 -24.46
CA GLU A 444 6.70 4.35 -23.97
C GLU A 444 5.65 3.64 -23.09
N GLU A 445 5.31 2.39 -23.43
CA GLU A 445 4.42 1.55 -22.63
C GLU A 445 5.07 1.14 -21.29
N ALA A 446 6.40 0.98 -21.29
CA ALA A 446 7.15 0.56 -20.10
C ALA A 446 6.93 1.52 -18.93
N ASN A 447 6.88 2.83 -19.17
CA ASN A 447 6.73 3.85 -18.14
C ASN A 447 5.35 3.79 -17.42
N ASN A 448 4.34 3.21 -18.06
CA ASN A 448 2.99 3.08 -17.51
C ASN A 448 2.78 1.77 -16.73
N THR A 449 3.74 0.86 -16.76
CA THR A 449 3.64 -0.42 -16.06
C THR A 449 3.74 -0.23 -14.54
N VAL A 450 3.02 -1.08 -13.78
CA VAL A 450 3.05 -1.04 -12.32
C VAL A 450 4.46 -1.33 -11.79
N HIS A 451 5.19 -2.27 -12.41
CA HIS A 451 6.55 -2.59 -11.96
C HIS A 451 7.52 -1.43 -12.22
N HIS A 452 7.37 -0.67 -13.33
CA HIS A 452 8.21 0.52 -13.55
C HIS A 452 7.92 1.61 -12.52
N GLN A 453 6.64 1.90 -12.25
CA GLN A 453 6.24 2.86 -11.23
C GLN A 453 6.79 2.45 -9.85
N LEU A 454 6.68 1.16 -9.49
CA LEU A 454 7.17 0.65 -8.21
C LEU A 454 8.69 0.69 -8.10
N LYS A 455 9.41 0.42 -9.20
CA LYS A 455 10.86 0.59 -9.29
C LYS A 455 11.26 2.06 -9.08
N THR A 456 10.56 2.99 -9.71
CA THR A 456 10.83 4.44 -9.59
C THR A 456 10.60 4.90 -8.14
N LEU A 457 9.51 4.46 -7.50
CA LEU A 457 9.23 4.73 -6.09
C LEU A 457 10.35 4.17 -5.19
N PHE A 458 10.75 2.91 -5.42
CA PHE A 458 11.85 2.30 -4.67
C PHE A 458 13.15 3.09 -4.81
N GLN A 459 13.52 3.49 -6.03
CA GLN A 459 14.74 4.26 -6.29
C GLN A 459 14.71 5.64 -5.63
N ARG A 460 13.55 6.33 -5.62
CA ARG A 460 13.37 7.57 -4.87
C ARG A 460 13.68 7.37 -3.40
N ASP A 461 13.06 6.36 -2.78
CA ASP A 461 13.22 6.07 -1.36
C ASP A 461 14.65 5.61 -1.04
N TRP A 462 15.23 4.73 -1.87
CA TRP A 462 16.58 4.22 -1.73
C TRP A 462 17.66 5.30 -1.78
N ASN A 463 17.47 6.30 -2.63
CA ASN A 463 18.43 7.41 -2.83
C ASN A 463 18.14 8.63 -1.93
N SER A 464 17.09 8.57 -1.11
CA SER A 464 16.72 9.66 -0.21
C SER A 464 17.67 9.74 0.99
N ASN A 465 17.68 10.93 1.62
CA ASN A 465 18.40 11.17 2.88
C ASN A 465 17.84 10.37 4.06
N TYR A 466 16.72 9.67 3.87
CA TYR A 466 16.08 8.81 4.89
C TYR A 466 16.59 7.38 4.85
N SER A 467 17.30 6.99 3.80
CA SER A 467 17.92 5.67 3.63
C SER A 467 19.37 5.68 4.08
N ARG A 468 19.70 4.90 5.10
CA ARG A 468 21.04 4.77 5.71
C ARG A 468 21.64 3.40 5.41
N THR A 469 22.93 3.34 5.11
CA THR A 469 23.62 2.06 4.98
C THR A 469 23.80 1.42 6.36
N LEU A 470 23.93 0.09 6.43
CA LEU A 470 24.20 -0.59 7.70
C LEU A 470 25.56 -0.20 8.29
N ASN A 471 26.54 0.17 7.46
CA ASN A 471 27.87 0.59 7.92
C ASN A 471 27.84 1.97 8.60
N ASP A 472 26.94 2.85 8.16
CA ASP A 472 26.77 4.19 8.74
C ASP A 472 25.91 4.14 10.01
N PHE A 473 25.20 3.03 10.21
CA PHE A 473 24.34 2.83 11.36
C PHE A 473 25.13 2.23 12.53
N LYS A 474 25.66 3.09 13.39
CA LYS A 474 26.24 2.70 14.68
C LYS A 474 25.11 2.69 15.70
N ASP A 475 24.60 1.50 16.07
CA ASP A 475 23.78 1.39 17.28
C ASP A 475 24.70 1.54 18.48
N PRO A 476 24.54 2.58 19.32
CA PRO A 476 25.40 2.81 20.48
C PRO A 476 25.41 1.65 21.49
N VAL A 477 24.43 0.74 21.41
CA VAL A 477 24.28 -0.37 22.37
C VAL A 477 25.01 -1.66 21.94
N LEU A 478 25.33 -1.83 20.63
CA LEU A 478 26.08 -3.01 20.18
C LEU A 478 27.56 -2.99 20.57
N CYS A 479 28.10 -1.86 21.02
CA CYS A 479 29.50 -1.72 21.41
C CYS A 479 29.76 -1.91 22.90
N THR A 480 28.78 -2.20 23.76
CA THR A 480 28.93 -2.20 25.22
C THR A 480 28.70 -3.54 25.92
N ASN A 481 28.59 -4.65 25.23
CA ASN A 481 28.51 -5.96 25.91
C ASN A 481 29.75 -6.84 25.64
N ASN A 482 30.88 -6.43 26.17
CA ASN A 482 31.87 -7.37 26.70
C ASN A 482 31.44 -7.74 28.12
N GLY A 483 30.64 -8.78 28.25
CA GLY A 483 30.12 -9.25 29.52
C GLY A 483 29.46 -10.60 29.37
N LEU A 484 30.25 -11.60 28.96
CA LEU A 484 29.93 -12.99 29.26
C LEU A 484 30.00 -13.15 30.79
N LYS A 485 28.90 -13.35 31.44
CA LYS A 485 28.75 -14.14 32.65
C LYS A 485 27.50 -15.00 32.51
#